data_89c7eb5d3f0f7968dd25dbfcbe285e34
#
_entry.id   89c7eb5d3f0f7968dd25dbfcbe285e34
#
_cell.length_a   1.000
_cell.length_b   1.000
_cell.length_c   1.000
_cell.angle_alpha   90.00
_cell.angle_beta   90.00
_cell.angle_gamma   90.00
#
_symmetry.space_group_name_H-M   'P 1'
#
loop_
_entity.id
_entity.type
_entity.pdbx_description
1 polymer ?
#
loop_
_entity_poly.entity_id
_entity_poly.type
_entity_poly.pdbx_seq_one_letter_code
_entity_poly.pdbx_strand_id
1 'polypeptide(L)'
;MGDSRGKRWQYSVSAEPDMLDRTDLEPLFFAPFVSSVMRVEDHWIDYNGHLNMAYYNVLFDRAVDEAYELIGIGVDYVMQRKHSFFTAEVHLRYLRELHAGDPVRVTFQLLDFDRKRLHTFEQLFHAEHGWVAATSENMSLHVDMTTHKTAPFPAEVTRRLAEMKASHARLPRPEAAGRRIAMPAKS
;
A
#
# COMPACT_ATOMS: atom_id res chain seq x y z
N MET A 1 -75.76 19.33 -9.14
CA MET A 1 -75.39 18.12 -8.46
C MET A 1 -74.34 17.43 -9.30
N GLY A 2 -73.09 17.67 -9.02
CA GLY A 2 -71.96 17.14 -9.76
C GLY A 2 -70.99 16.50 -8.78
N ASP A 3 -70.85 15.19 -8.95
CA ASP A 3 -69.96 14.35 -8.15
C ASP A 3 -68.51 14.53 -8.65
N SER A 4 -67.68 15.12 -7.80
CA SER A 4 -66.23 15.31 -8.05
C SER A 4 -65.46 14.20 -7.35
N ARG A 5 -65.28 13.04 -8.00
CA ARG A 5 -64.40 12.00 -7.51
C ARG A 5 -62.94 12.33 -7.77
N GLY A 6 -62.23 12.69 -6.71
CA GLY A 6 -60.81 12.95 -6.73
C GLY A 6 -60.00 11.70 -7.18
N LYS A 7 -59.18 11.87 -8.20
CA LYS A 7 -58.16 10.90 -8.61
C LYS A 7 -57.06 10.87 -7.59
N ARG A 8 -56.99 9.77 -6.83
CA ARG A 8 -55.90 9.43 -5.91
C ARG A 8 -54.71 8.97 -6.76
N TRP A 9 -53.67 9.79 -6.85
CA TRP A 9 -52.40 9.37 -7.45
C TRP A 9 -51.74 8.39 -6.51
N GLN A 10 -51.66 7.13 -6.90
CA GLN A 10 -50.81 6.13 -6.25
C GLN A 10 -49.43 6.32 -6.78
N TYR A 11 -48.54 6.89 -5.94
CA TYR A 11 -47.11 6.80 -6.20
C TYR A 11 -46.71 5.35 -5.91
N SER A 12 -46.37 4.63 -6.96
CA SER A 12 -45.64 3.39 -6.89
C SER A 12 -44.22 3.76 -6.40
N VAL A 13 -43.89 3.38 -5.17
CA VAL A 13 -42.50 3.42 -4.67
C VAL A 13 -41.79 2.38 -5.50
N SER A 14 -41.02 2.86 -6.48
CA SER A 14 -40.07 2.03 -7.21
C SER A 14 -39.05 1.46 -6.24
N ALA A 15 -38.73 0.19 -6.40
CA ALA A 15 -37.76 -0.57 -5.64
C ALA A 15 -36.51 0.27 -5.33
N GLU A 16 -36.08 0.22 -4.08
CA GLU A 16 -34.78 0.77 -3.69
C GLU A 16 -33.72 0.22 -4.65
N PRO A 17 -32.77 1.07 -5.12
CA PRO A 17 -31.66 0.56 -5.91
C PRO A 17 -30.93 -0.47 -5.05
N ASP A 18 -30.83 -1.67 -5.60
CA ASP A 18 -30.05 -2.76 -5.07
C ASP A 18 -28.70 -2.20 -4.60
N MET A 19 -28.47 -2.16 -3.30
CA MET A 19 -27.20 -1.69 -2.76
C MET A 19 -26.16 -2.71 -3.23
N LEU A 20 -25.42 -2.34 -4.28
CA LEU A 20 -24.25 -3.10 -4.73
C LEU A 20 -23.44 -3.48 -3.50
N ASP A 21 -23.35 -4.76 -3.24
CA ASP A 21 -22.52 -5.26 -2.17
C ASP A 21 -21.08 -4.76 -2.43
N ARG A 22 -20.50 -4.06 -1.46
CA ARG A 22 -19.12 -3.52 -1.57
C ARG A 22 -18.10 -4.58 -1.90
N THR A 23 -18.42 -5.85 -1.75
CA THR A 23 -17.58 -6.99 -2.09
C THR A 23 -17.48 -7.24 -3.59
N ASP A 24 -18.41 -6.71 -4.40
CA ASP A 24 -18.44 -6.90 -5.86
C ASP A 24 -17.64 -5.83 -6.63
N LEU A 25 -17.16 -4.78 -5.94
CA LEU A 25 -16.32 -3.78 -6.59
C LEU A 25 -14.91 -4.31 -6.74
N GLU A 26 -14.47 -4.51 -7.97
CA GLU A 26 -13.08 -4.79 -8.29
C GLU A 26 -12.19 -3.67 -7.74
N PRO A 27 -11.10 -3.98 -7.01
CA PRO A 27 -10.24 -2.95 -6.45
C PRO A 27 -9.59 -2.14 -7.58
N LEU A 28 -9.79 -0.83 -7.55
CA LEU A 28 -9.12 0.08 -8.47
C LEU A 28 -7.69 0.33 -7.99
N PHE A 29 -6.70 -0.12 -8.76
CA PHE A 29 -5.30 0.14 -8.44
C PHE A 29 -4.85 1.48 -9.00
N PHE A 30 -4.62 2.43 -8.11
CA PHE A 30 -3.97 3.69 -8.45
C PHE A 30 -2.47 3.50 -8.68
N ALA A 31 -1.91 4.26 -9.58
CA ALA A 31 -0.50 4.17 -9.95
C ALA A 31 0.23 5.51 -9.72
N PRO A 32 1.11 5.58 -8.69
CA PRO A 32 1.33 4.58 -7.65
C PRO A 32 0.21 4.52 -6.61
N PHE A 33 0.18 3.48 -5.76
CA PHE A 33 -0.61 3.55 -4.54
C PHE A 33 -0.06 4.65 -3.62
N VAL A 34 -0.93 5.35 -2.88
CA VAL A 34 -0.56 6.39 -1.91
C VAL A 34 -1.24 6.08 -0.58
N SER A 35 -0.47 5.98 0.48
CA SER A 35 -0.97 5.69 1.83
C SER A 35 -1.84 6.83 2.39
N SER A 36 -2.55 6.54 3.46
CA SER A 36 -3.10 7.55 4.36
C SER A 36 -1.99 8.47 4.92
N VAL A 37 -2.39 9.65 5.44
CA VAL A 37 -1.42 10.54 6.10
C VAL A 37 -1.07 9.98 7.46
N MET A 38 0.22 9.78 7.69
CA MET A 38 0.79 9.46 9.00
C MET A 38 1.50 10.68 9.58
N ARG A 39 1.82 10.65 10.86
CA ARG A 39 2.63 11.69 11.52
C ARG A 39 3.82 11.06 12.22
N VAL A 40 4.94 11.78 12.18
CA VAL A 40 6.12 11.42 12.96
C VAL A 40 5.79 11.62 14.45
N GLU A 41 5.95 10.56 15.23
CA GLU A 41 5.62 10.54 16.66
C GLU A 41 6.80 11.07 17.51
N ASP A 42 6.53 11.80 18.58
CA ASP A 42 7.56 12.47 19.40
C ASP A 42 8.60 11.49 19.94
N HIS A 43 8.18 10.29 20.35
CA HIS A 43 9.09 9.27 20.92
C HIS A 43 9.96 8.56 19.88
N TRP A 44 9.80 8.88 18.59
CA TRP A 44 10.66 8.40 17.50
C TRP A 44 11.86 9.30 17.24
N ILE A 45 11.91 10.47 17.90
CA ILE A 45 12.98 11.44 17.70
C ILE A 45 14.21 11.03 18.51
N ASP A 46 15.35 11.02 17.86
CA ASP A 46 16.63 10.71 18.51
C ASP A 46 17.28 11.95 19.14
N TYR A 47 18.45 11.77 19.73
CA TYR A 47 19.20 12.83 20.41
C TYR A 47 19.72 13.93 19.46
N ASN A 48 19.66 13.73 18.13
CA ASN A 48 20.01 14.75 17.14
C ASN A 48 18.80 15.64 16.79
N GLY A 49 17.61 15.33 17.32
CA GLY A 49 16.38 16.09 17.06
C GLY A 49 15.65 15.72 15.79
N HIS A 50 16.02 14.61 15.15
CA HIS A 50 15.40 14.11 13.93
C HIS A 50 14.78 12.72 14.15
N LEU A 51 13.89 12.32 13.21
CA LEU A 51 13.36 10.97 13.17
C LEU A 51 14.50 9.94 13.12
N ASN A 52 14.58 9.09 14.13
CA ASN A 52 15.57 8.02 14.18
C ASN A 52 15.40 7.06 13.00
N MET A 53 16.52 6.62 12.44
CA MET A 53 16.59 5.79 11.24
C MET A 53 15.69 4.56 11.27
N ALA A 54 15.49 3.94 12.43
CA ALA A 54 14.68 2.74 12.58
C ALA A 54 13.19 2.99 12.32
N TYR A 55 12.68 4.17 12.66
CA TYR A 55 11.26 4.49 12.55
C TYR A 55 10.82 4.88 11.13
N TYR A 56 11.74 5.21 10.22
CA TYR A 56 11.44 5.27 8.80
C TYR A 56 10.88 3.94 8.30
N ASN A 57 11.47 2.83 8.75
CA ASN A 57 10.98 1.50 8.37
C ASN A 57 9.57 1.22 8.92
N VAL A 58 9.24 1.71 10.11
CA VAL A 58 7.88 1.61 10.68
C VAL A 58 6.87 2.36 9.83
N LEU A 59 7.22 3.54 9.29
CA LEU A 59 6.35 4.31 8.41
C LEU A 59 6.12 3.60 7.07
N PHE A 60 7.17 3.00 6.49
CA PHE A 60 7.05 2.17 5.30
C PHE A 60 6.17 0.95 5.54
N ASP A 61 6.39 0.21 6.63
CA ASP A 61 5.66 -0.99 7.00
C ASP A 61 4.14 -0.72 7.13
N ARG A 62 3.75 0.34 7.87
CA ARG A 62 2.36 0.77 8.00
C ARG A 62 1.70 1.08 6.65
N ALA A 63 2.43 1.68 5.72
CA ALA A 63 1.91 1.99 4.39
C ALA A 63 1.81 0.75 3.48
N VAL A 64 2.75 -0.19 3.62
CA VAL A 64 2.72 -1.47 2.92
C VAL A 64 1.51 -2.30 3.35
N ASP A 65 1.16 -2.29 4.64
CA ASP A 65 -0.06 -2.94 5.13
C ASP A 65 -1.31 -2.43 4.42
N GLU A 66 -1.46 -1.09 4.25
CA GLU A 66 -2.56 -0.50 3.50
C GLU A 66 -2.58 -0.97 2.02
N ALA A 67 -1.40 -1.05 1.38
CA ALA A 67 -1.30 -1.54 0.00
C ALA A 67 -1.64 -3.03 -0.11
N TYR A 68 -1.27 -3.82 0.89
CA TYR A 68 -1.54 -5.26 0.94
C TYR A 68 -3.02 -5.57 1.13
N GLU A 69 -3.77 -4.73 1.87
CA GLU A 69 -5.24 -4.86 1.96
C GLU A 69 -5.89 -4.81 0.57
N LEU A 70 -5.43 -3.93 -0.34
CA LEU A 70 -5.99 -3.80 -1.69
C LEU A 70 -5.81 -5.08 -2.54
N ILE A 71 -4.72 -5.81 -2.33
CA ILE A 71 -4.48 -7.07 -3.03
C ILE A 71 -4.99 -8.29 -2.25
N GLY A 72 -5.67 -8.06 -1.13
CA GLY A 72 -6.34 -9.08 -0.34
C GLY A 72 -5.39 -9.98 0.46
N ILE A 73 -4.25 -9.42 0.89
CA ILE A 73 -3.25 -10.11 1.71
C ILE A 73 -2.97 -9.40 3.04
N GLY A 74 -3.94 -8.61 3.51
CA GLY A 74 -3.91 -7.94 4.79
C GLY A 74 -4.16 -8.86 5.99
N VAL A 75 -4.53 -8.27 7.11
CA VAL A 75 -4.68 -8.97 8.39
C VAL A 75 -5.65 -10.15 8.33
N ASP A 76 -6.79 -9.99 7.66
CA ASP A 76 -7.79 -11.05 7.53
C ASP A 76 -7.24 -12.27 6.76
N TYR A 77 -6.45 -12.02 5.73
CA TYR A 77 -5.77 -13.09 5.00
C TYR A 77 -4.85 -13.91 5.93
N VAL A 78 -4.04 -13.22 6.74
CA VAL A 78 -3.12 -13.88 7.69
C VAL A 78 -3.90 -14.74 8.69
N MET A 79 -4.97 -14.20 9.24
CA MET A 79 -5.79 -14.88 10.24
C MET A 79 -6.50 -16.11 9.67
N GLN A 80 -7.04 -16.02 8.45
CA GLN A 80 -7.84 -17.08 7.83
C GLN A 80 -6.98 -18.14 7.12
N ARG A 81 -5.93 -17.71 6.40
CA ARG A 81 -5.13 -18.60 5.56
C ARG A 81 -3.87 -19.13 6.22
N LYS A 82 -3.45 -18.54 7.37
CA LYS A 82 -2.20 -18.85 8.04
C LYS A 82 -0.99 -18.66 7.12
N HIS A 83 -1.08 -17.69 6.22
CA HIS A 83 0.01 -17.25 5.36
C HIS A 83 0.27 -15.76 5.60
N SER A 84 1.50 -15.33 5.42
CA SER A 84 1.89 -13.93 5.63
C SER A 84 3.01 -13.54 4.66
N PHE A 85 3.41 -12.28 4.72
CA PHE A 85 4.56 -11.75 3.98
C PHE A 85 5.69 -11.43 4.94
N PHE A 86 6.86 -11.93 4.62
CA PHE A 86 8.08 -11.65 5.38
C PHE A 86 9.02 -10.87 4.47
N THR A 87 9.38 -9.67 4.89
CA THR A 87 10.40 -8.89 4.22
C THR A 87 11.74 -9.57 4.42
N ALA A 88 12.34 -10.03 3.33
CA ALA A 88 13.61 -10.77 3.34
C ALA A 88 14.80 -9.84 3.12
N GLU A 89 14.62 -8.75 2.39
CA GLU A 89 15.67 -7.79 2.07
C GLU A 89 15.08 -6.39 1.96
N VAL A 90 15.77 -5.40 2.53
CA VAL A 90 15.39 -3.98 2.46
C VAL A 90 16.62 -3.16 2.14
N HIS A 91 16.48 -2.25 1.18
CA HIS A 91 17.45 -1.20 0.93
C HIS A 91 16.83 0.17 1.20
N LEU A 92 17.09 0.71 2.40
CA LEU A 92 16.65 2.04 2.80
C LEU A 92 17.68 3.10 2.39
N ARG A 93 17.17 4.25 1.91
CA ARG A 93 17.97 5.44 1.65
C ARG A 93 17.32 6.63 2.33
N TYR A 94 18.06 7.30 3.19
CA TYR A 94 17.66 8.53 3.87
C TYR A 94 18.14 9.71 3.06
N LEU A 95 17.23 10.58 2.62
CA LEU A 95 17.49 11.68 1.71
C LEU A 95 17.32 13.03 2.37
N ARG A 96 16.39 13.13 3.30
CA ARG A 96 16.06 14.36 4.03
C ARG A 96 15.48 14.03 5.39
N GLU A 97 15.84 14.83 6.38
CA GLU A 97 15.42 14.67 7.78
C GLU A 97 13.92 14.96 7.95
N LEU A 98 13.32 14.26 8.92
CA LEU A 98 11.97 14.48 9.39
C LEU A 98 12.01 14.80 10.88
N HIS A 99 11.04 15.61 11.34
CA HIS A 99 10.91 16.08 12.73
C HIS A 99 9.59 15.62 13.34
N ALA A 100 9.48 15.73 14.65
CA ALA A 100 8.24 15.43 15.37
C ALA A 100 7.05 16.19 14.78
N GLY A 101 5.93 15.50 14.59
CA GLY A 101 4.71 16.08 14.04
C GLY A 101 4.66 16.22 12.52
N ASP A 102 5.77 16.03 11.80
CA ASP A 102 5.77 16.12 10.33
C ASP A 102 4.75 15.17 9.73
N PRO A 103 3.84 15.67 8.86
CA PRO A 103 2.89 14.84 8.15
C PRO A 103 3.58 14.16 6.97
N VAL A 104 3.40 12.85 6.86
CA VAL A 104 4.05 12.06 5.81
C VAL A 104 3.08 11.12 5.10
N ARG A 105 3.41 10.76 3.86
CA ARG A 105 2.75 9.73 3.06
C ARG A 105 3.80 8.86 2.38
N VAL A 106 3.40 7.65 2.05
CA VAL A 106 4.23 6.72 1.29
C VAL A 106 3.55 6.41 -0.03
N THR A 107 4.31 6.44 -1.12
CA THR A 107 3.90 5.82 -2.37
C THR A 107 4.46 4.41 -2.45
N PHE A 108 3.66 3.48 -2.97
CA PHE A 108 4.05 2.09 -3.17
C PHE A 108 3.94 1.74 -4.64
N GLN A 109 5.01 1.22 -5.22
CA GLN A 109 5.08 0.72 -6.59
C GLN A 109 5.52 -0.74 -6.59
N LEU A 110 4.65 -1.63 -7.07
CA LEU A 110 5.03 -3.01 -7.37
C LEU A 110 5.89 -3.01 -8.64
N LEU A 111 7.16 -3.34 -8.50
CA LEU A 111 8.11 -3.41 -9.63
C LEU A 111 8.02 -4.74 -10.35
N ASP A 112 7.98 -5.84 -9.58
CA ASP A 112 7.88 -7.20 -10.11
C ASP A 112 7.32 -8.17 -9.07
N PHE A 113 6.87 -9.31 -9.51
CA PHE A 113 6.53 -10.44 -8.65
C PHE A 113 6.70 -11.77 -9.40
N ASP A 114 6.90 -12.81 -8.63
CA ASP A 114 6.86 -14.19 -9.15
C ASP A 114 5.84 -15.01 -8.35
N ARG A 115 5.95 -16.30 -8.42
CA ARG A 115 5.00 -17.22 -7.78
C ARG A 115 4.90 -17.07 -6.25
N LYS A 116 5.92 -16.49 -5.58
CA LYS A 116 6.02 -16.39 -4.12
C LYS A 116 6.78 -15.19 -3.58
N ARG A 117 7.21 -14.26 -4.45
CA ARG A 117 7.99 -13.07 -4.07
C ARG A 117 7.39 -11.81 -4.64
N LEU A 118 7.53 -10.72 -3.90
CA LEU A 118 7.22 -9.36 -4.34
C LEU A 118 8.50 -8.53 -4.32
N HIS A 119 8.70 -7.77 -5.39
CA HIS A 119 9.72 -6.73 -5.47
C HIS A 119 9.04 -5.38 -5.54
N THR A 120 9.20 -4.55 -4.52
CA THR A 120 8.51 -3.27 -4.38
C THR A 120 9.48 -2.12 -4.21
N PHE A 121 8.99 -0.92 -4.51
CA PHE A 121 9.71 0.31 -4.27
C PHE A 121 8.77 1.35 -3.68
N GLU A 122 9.17 1.94 -2.57
CA GLU A 122 8.39 2.90 -1.82
C GLU A 122 9.14 4.22 -1.68
N GLN A 123 8.39 5.34 -1.63
CA GLN A 123 8.93 6.66 -1.37
C GLN A 123 8.13 7.33 -0.26
N LEU A 124 8.83 7.75 0.80
CA LEU A 124 8.26 8.50 1.91
C LEU A 124 8.36 9.99 1.60
N PHE A 125 7.21 10.65 1.53
CA PHE A 125 7.09 12.08 1.24
C PHE A 125 6.63 12.87 2.46
N HIS A 126 7.13 14.09 2.60
CA HIS A 126 6.47 15.08 3.44
C HIS A 126 5.14 15.47 2.78
N ALA A 127 4.01 15.22 3.47
CA ALA A 127 2.68 15.28 2.85
C ALA A 127 2.25 16.69 2.40
N GLU A 128 2.76 17.75 3.05
CA GLU A 128 2.45 19.14 2.72
C GLU A 128 3.44 19.75 1.73
N HIS A 129 4.72 19.40 1.83
CA HIS A 129 5.76 20.01 1.03
C HIS A 129 6.18 19.19 -0.19
N GLY A 130 5.76 17.94 -0.30
CA GLY A 130 5.96 17.10 -1.48
C GLY A 130 7.37 16.60 -1.74
N TRP A 131 8.36 16.90 -0.87
CA TRP A 131 9.71 16.37 -1.03
C TRP A 131 9.87 14.97 -0.46
N VAL A 132 10.77 14.18 -1.05
CA VAL A 132 11.05 12.80 -0.63
C VAL A 132 12.00 12.81 0.55
N ALA A 133 11.59 12.20 1.68
CA ALA A 133 12.41 12.04 2.88
C ALA A 133 13.28 10.79 2.82
N ALA A 134 12.72 9.69 2.32
CA ALA A 134 13.42 8.41 2.22
C ALA A 134 12.83 7.55 1.11
N THR A 135 13.59 6.54 0.69
CA THR A 135 13.12 5.48 -0.20
C THR A 135 13.41 4.11 0.40
N SER A 136 12.54 3.16 0.13
CA SER A 136 12.68 1.75 0.50
C SER A 136 12.50 0.87 -0.72
N GLU A 137 13.44 -0.02 -0.99
CA GLU A 137 13.31 -1.08 -1.98
C GLU A 137 13.28 -2.41 -1.24
N ASN A 138 12.27 -3.24 -1.52
CA ASN A 138 12.00 -4.43 -0.71
C ASN A 138 11.84 -5.68 -1.57
N MET A 139 12.34 -6.79 -1.03
CA MET A 139 12.02 -8.14 -1.45
C MET A 139 11.24 -8.84 -0.35
N SER A 140 9.96 -9.14 -0.58
CA SER A 140 9.09 -9.82 0.36
C SER A 140 8.77 -11.24 -0.11
N LEU A 141 8.65 -12.17 0.83
CA LEU A 141 8.37 -13.58 0.61
C LEU A 141 7.00 -13.95 1.15
N HIS A 142 6.20 -14.64 0.36
CA HIS A 142 4.98 -15.27 0.83
C HIS A 142 5.31 -16.56 1.58
N VAL A 143 4.86 -16.66 2.83
CA VAL A 143 5.26 -17.72 3.78
C VAL A 143 4.02 -18.40 4.38
N ASP A 144 4.02 -19.71 4.37
CA ASP A 144 3.11 -20.53 5.17
C ASP A 144 3.57 -20.50 6.62
N MET A 145 2.75 -19.91 7.50
CA MET A 145 3.01 -19.74 8.93
C MET A 145 3.02 -21.06 9.72
N THR A 146 2.44 -22.11 9.16
CA THR A 146 2.39 -23.44 9.78
C THR A 146 3.70 -24.20 9.58
N THR A 147 4.21 -24.12 8.36
CA THR A 147 5.44 -24.87 7.96
C THR A 147 6.70 -23.99 8.04
N HIS A 148 6.55 -22.67 8.20
CA HIS A 148 7.61 -21.66 8.12
C HIS A 148 8.43 -21.72 6.82
N LYS A 149 7.76 -22.08 5.71
CA LYS A 149 8.37 -22.15 4.38
C LYS A 149 7.69 -21.20 3.40
N THR A 150 8.44 -20.77 2.41
CA THR A 150 7.86 -19.99 1.30
C THR A 150 6.82 -20.83 0.56
N ALA A 151 5.67 -20.22 0.26
CA ALA A 151 4.54 -20.85 -0.41
C ALA A 151 4.10 -20.04 -1.65
N PRO A 152 3.51 -20.67 -2.67
CA PRO A 152 2.95 -19.95 -3.80
C PRO A 152 1.79 -19.06 -3.37
N PHE A 153 1.59 -17.93 -4.08
CA PHE A 153 0.37 -17.15 -3.95
C PHE A 153 -0.86 -17.93 -4.38
N PRO A 154 -2.02 -17.77 -3.70
CA PRO A 154 -3.30 -18.21 -4.23
C PRO A 154 -3.61 -17.53 -5.57
N ALA A 155 -4.48 -18.17 -6.37
CA ALA A 155 -4.81 -17.69 -7.72
C ALA A 155 -5.43 -16.27 -7.69
N GLU A 156 -6.31 -16.00 -6.73
CA GLU A 156 -6.94 -14.70 -6.54
C GLU A 156 -5.93 -13.58 -6.20
N VAL A 157 -4.92 -13.88 -5.38
CA VAL A 157 -3.83 -12.94 -5.06
C VAL A 157 -2.96 -12.71 -6.29
N THR A 158 -2.60 -13.78 -7.01
CA THR A 158 -1.81 -13.68 -8.25
C THR A 158 -2.51 -12.79 -9.29
N ARG A 159 -3.84 -12.92 -9.45
CA ARG A 159 -4.62 -12.07 -10.36
C ARG A 159 -4.53 -10.60 -9.95
N ARG A 160 -4.78 -10.27 -8.68
CA ARG A 160 -4.70 -8.89 -8.17
C ARG A 160 -3.29 -8.30 -8.29
N LEU A 161 -2.26 -9.08 -8.03
CA LEU A 161 -0.87 -8.67 -8.25
C LEU A 161 -0.59 -8.37 -9.73
N ALA A 162 -1.13 -9.16 -10.65
CA ALA A 162 -0.98 -8.92 -12.09
C ALA A 162 -1.68 -7.62 -12.52
N GLU A 163 -2.87 -7.33 -12.01
CA GLU A 163 -3.62 -6.10 -12.24
C GLU A 163 -2.87 -4.87 -11.69
N MET A 164 -2.39 -4.96 -10.44
CA MET A 164 -1.58 -3.89 -9.83
C MET A 164 -0.29 -3.66 -10.64
N LYS A 165 0.42 -4.72 -11.01
CA LYS A 165 1.64 -4.62 -11.83
C LYS A 165 1.36 -3.97 -13.18
N ALA A 166 0.27 -4.32 -13.85
CA ALA A 166 -0.13 -3.72 -15.12
C ALA A 166 -0.43 -2.22 -14.99
N SER A 167 -1.08 -1.80 -13.89
CA SER A 167 -1.29 -0.40 -13.57
C SER A 167 0.03 0.33 -13.33
N HIS A 168 0.91 -0.26 -12.50
CA HIS A 168 2.19 0.33 -12.12
C HIS A 168 3.24 0.30 -13.25
N ALA A 169 3.10 -0.55 -14.26
CA ALA A 169 3.99 -0.60 -15.42
C ALA A 169 4.00 0.69 -16.26
N ARG A 170 2.98 1.56 -16.08
CA ARG A 170 2.91 2.88 -16.72
C ARG A 170 3.79 3.92 -16.03
N LEU A 171 4.24 3.65 -14.80
CA LEU A 171 5.13 4.53 -14.06
C LEU A 171 6.58 4.32 -14.50
N PRO A 172 7.41 5.37 -14.47
CA PRO A 172 8.84 5.19 -14.66
C PRO A 172 9.41 4.28 -13.56
N ARG A 173 10.37 3.43 -13.93
CA ARG A 173 11.12 2.68 -12.92
C ARG A 173 11.93 3.68 -12.08
N PRO A 174 11.86 3.62 -10.73
CA PRO A 174 12.62 4.52 -9.88
C PRO A 174 14.13 4.39 -10.15
N GLU A 175 14.82 5.51 -10.31
CA GLU A 175 16.29 5.52 -10.59
C GLU A 175 17.12 4.82 -9.50
N ALA A 176 16.60 4.82 -8.28
CA ALA A 176 17.27 4.17 -7.16
C ALA A 176 17.00 2.66 -7.08
N ALA A 177 16.08 2.11 -7.88
CA ALA A 177 15.78 0.69 -7.86
C ALA A 177 16.93 -0.16 -8.40
N GLY A 178 17.33 -1.17 -7.63
CA GLY A 178 18.48 -2.04 -7.91
C GLY A 178 19.84 -1.39 -7.58
N ARG A 179 19.85 -0.25 -6.88
CA ARG A 179 21.06 0.41 -6.44
C ARG A 179 21.75 -0.43 -5.35
N ARG A 180 23.04 -0.61 -5.49
CA ARG A 180 23.90 -1.19 -4.44
C ARG A 180 24.64 -0.11 -3.66
N ILE A 181 24.94 -0.39 -2.40
CA ILE A 181 25.81 0.45 -1.58
C ILE A 181 27.25 0.31 -2.11
N ALA A 182 27.82 1.42 -2.51
CA ALA A 182 29.22 1.48 -2.98
C ALA A 182 29.82 2.86 -2.68
N MET A 183 31.13 2.89 -2.48
CA MET A 183 31.86 4.16 -2.42
C MET A 183 31.78 4.84 -3.79
N PRO A 184 31.58 6.18 -3.85
CA PRO A 184 31.65 6.90 -5.11
C PRO A 184 33.05 6.75 -5.73
N ALA A 185 33.11 6.74 -7.06
CA ALA A 185 34.39 6.77 -7.74
C ALA A 185 35.16 8.05 -7.29
N LYS A 186 36.46 7.90 -6.97
CA LYS A 186 37.31 9.06 -6.69
C LYS A 186 37.37 9.87 -7.96
N SER A 187 36.93 11.12 -7.88
CA SER A 187 37.13 12.14 -8.93
C SER A 187 38.61 12.52 -9.02
#